data_ecc7b8828a5b2396c9fef9fb16ec43cc
#
_entry.id   ecc7b8828a5b2396c9fef9fb16ec43cc
#
_cell.length_a   1.000
_cell.length_b   1.000
_cell.length_c   1.000
_cell.angle_alpha   90.00
_cell.angle_beta   90.00
_cell.angle_gamma   90.00
#
_symmetry.space_group_name_H-M   'P 1'
#
loop_
_entity.id
_entity.type
_entity.pdbx_description
1 polymer ?
#
loop_
_entity_poly.entity_id
_entity_poly.type
_entity_poly.pdbx_seq_one_letter_code
_entity_poly.pdbx_strand_id
1 'polypeptide(L)'
;MNEITDTSTRDIILDVTEKLIYKSGIAATGMDLLVKTAGVSRKSIYRYFANKEELTVAALQRRDVRWMHWYRSAVDQAETPADRLLNLFTVLKGWFASEGFRGCAFINTSGETGDPQDPVRQVAKDHKQKLLDYVYELCTEHGAEDPQLLAKQLLILIDGAITVALVMGDHSAADNAQCMARKLLDL
;
A
#
# COMPACT_ATOMS: atom_id res chain seq x y z
N MET A 1 3.87 -15.76 -31.33
CA MET A 1 2.51 -15.20 -31.44
C MET A 1 2.28 -14.44 -30.17
N ASN A 2 2.49 -13.08 -30.21
CA ASN A 2 2.42 -12.21 -29.03
C ASN A 2 0.94 -12.12 -28.61
N GLU A 3 0.60 -12.64 -27.43
CA GLU A 3 -0.62 -12.25 -26.73
C GLU A 3 -0.43 -10.78 -26.30
N ILE A 4 -0.90 -9.88 -27.15
CA ILE A 4 -1.19 -8.51 -26.74
C ILE A 4 -2.41 -8.64 -25.84
N THR A 5 -2.23 -8.62 -24.54
CA THR A 5 -3.34 -8.45 -23.59
C THR A 5 -3.96 -7.09 -23.89
N ASP A 6 -5.15 -7.14 -24.51
CA ASP A 6 -5.95 -5.96 -24.83
C ASP A 6 -6.37 -5.31 -23.49
N THR A 7 -5.56 -4.35 -23.03
CA THR A 7 -5.81 -3.64 -21.78
C THR A 7 -7.11 -2.85 -21.92
N SER A 8 -8.13 -3.21 -21.17
CA SER A 8 -9.44 -2.58 -21.27
C SER A 8 -9.35 -1.07 -20.99
N THR A 9 -10.24 -0.29 -21.59
CA THR A 9 -10.34 1.15 -21.30
C THR A 9 -10.48 1.43 -19.80
N ARG A 10 -11.20 0.56 -19.08
CA ARG A 10 -11.36 0.66 -17.62
C ARG A 10 -10.01 0.50 -16.91
N ASP A 11 -9.19 -0.45 -17.34
CA ASP A 11 -7.87 -0.68 -16.73
C ASP A 11 -6.91 0.47 -16.98
N ILE A 12 -6.92 1.06 -18.17
CA ILE A 12 -6.13 2.26 -18.50
C ILE A 12 -6.53 3.42 -17.57
N ILE A 13 -7.82 3.65 -17.38
CA ILE A 13 -8.33 4.70 -16.49
C ILE A 13 -7.86 4.46 -15.05
N LEU A 14 -7.97 3.23 -14.55
CA LEU A 14 -7.53 2.88 -13.19
C LEU A 14 -6.02 3.02 -13.01
N ASP A 15 -5.21 2.58 -13.98
CA ASP A 15 -3.75 2.69 -13.92
C ASP A 15 -3.29 4.14 -13.87
N VAL A 16 -3.87 4.99 -14.72
CA VAL A 16 -3.55 6.42 -14.75
C VAL A 16 -3.99 7.09 -13.46
N THR A 17 -5.20 6.78 -12.97
CA THR A 17 -5.73 7.35 -11.72
C THR A 17 -4.83 6.99 -10.54
N GLU A 18 -4.47 5.72 -10.40
CA GLU A 18 -3.59 5.26 -9.34
C GLU A 18 -2.23 5.98 -9.37
N LYS A 19 -1.60 6.06 -10.56
CA LYS A 19 -0.30 6.73 -10.73
C LYS A 19 -0.37 8.21 -10.36
N LEU A 20 -1.41 8.92 -10.80
CA LEU A 20 -1.56 10.35 -10.53
C LEU A 20 -1.84 10.62 -9.05
N ILE A 21 -2.75 9.86 -8.43
CA ILE A 21 -3.04 9.99 -7.00
C ILE A 21 -1.80 9.66 -6.16
N TYR A 22 -1.08 8.60 -6.48
CA TYR A 22 0.14 8.23 -5.75
C TYR A 22 1.23 9.29 -5.89
N LYS A 23 1.35 9.91 -7.07
CA LYS A 23 2.34 10.94 -7.33
C LYS A 23 2.01 12.29 -6.69
N SER A 24 0.74 12.72 -6.75
CA SER A 24 0.36 14.12 -6.52
C SER A 24 -0.78 14.29 -5.52
N GLY A 25 -1.39 13.21 -5.05
CA GLY A 25 -2.57 13.25 -4.18
C GLY A 25 -3.89 13.34 -4.93
N ILE A 26 -4.98 13.16 -4.18
CA ILE A 26 -6.35 13.19 -4.71
C ILE A 26 -6.74 14.60 -5.12
N ALA A 27 -6.40 15.59 -4.30
CA ALA A 27 -6.78 16.99 -4.52
C ALA A 27 -6.18 17.53 -5.82
N ALA A 28 -4.90 17.23 -6.10
CA ALA A 28 -4.21 17.66 -7.32
C ALA A 28 -4.58 16.84 -8.57
N THR A 29 -5.28 15.72 -8.42
CA THR A 29 -5.69 14.85 -9.53
C THR A 29 -7.09 15.23 -10.01
N GLY A 30 -7.18 16.26 -10.86
CA GLY A 30 -8.45 16.71 -11.46
C GLY A 30 -8.89 15.83 -12.63
N MET A 31 -10.20 15.88 -12.96
CA MET A 31 -10.78 15.09 -14.07
C MET A 31 -10.15 15.44 -15.43
N ASP A 32 -9.78 16.69 -15.67
CA ASP A 32 -9.12 17.10 -16.92
C ASP A 32 -7.73 16.48 -17.07
N LEU A 33 -6.98 16.40 -15.98
CA LEU A 33 -5.69 15.74 -15.95
C LEU A 33 -5.84 14.23 -16.21
N LEU A 34 -6.84 13.58 -15.61
CA LEU A 34 -7.15 12.17 -15.83
C LEU A 34 -7.49 11.90 -17.30
N VAL A 35 -8.40 12.66 -17.89
CA VAL A 35 -8.81 12.57 -19.30
C VAL A 35 -7.58 12.71 -20.22
N LYS A 36 -6.79 13.76 -20.00
CA LYS A 36 -5.58 14.05 -20.80
C LYS A 36 -4.55 12.93 -20.69
N THR A 37 -4.28 12.45 -19.48
CA THR A 37 -3.22 11.45 -19.22
C THR A 37 -3.64 10.06 -19.68
N ALA A 38 -4.92 9.69 -19.48
CA ALA A 38 -5.43 8.39 -19.92
C ALA A 38 -5.70 8.31 -21.44
N GLY A 39 -5.73 9.45 -22.13
CA GLY A 39 -6.03 9.48 -23.56
C GLY A 39 -7.47 9.06 -23.91
N VAL A 40 -8.40 9.21 -22.96
CA VAL A 40 -9.80 8.81 -23.12
C VAL A 40 -10.73 10.02 -22.99
N SER A 41 -11.98 9.91 -23.50
CA SER A 41 -12.94 10.98 -23.32
C SER A 41 -13.48 11.01 -21.87
N ARG A 42 -13.92 12.20 -21.42
CA ARG A 42 -14.61 12.35 -20.13
C ARG A 42 -15.86 11.45 -20.07
N LYS A 43 -16.61 11.32 -21.19
CA LYS A 43 -17.76 10.42 -21.31
C LYS A 43 -17.35 8.96 -21.10
N SER A 44 -16.18 8.54 -21.55
CA SER A 44 -15.67 7.18 -21.33
C SER A 44 -15.40 6.92 -19.86
N ILE A 45 -14.85 7.89 -19.11
CA ILE A 45 -14.65 7.74 -17.67
C ILE A 45 -16.00 7.60 -16.94
N TYR A 46 -16.96 8.49 -17.21
CA TYR A 46 -18.27 8.47 -16.57
C TYR A 46 -19.15 7.27 -16.95
N ARG A 47 -18.80 6.53 -18.00
CA ARG A 47 -19.44 5.25 -18.31
C ARG A 47 -19.07 4.14 -17.31
N TYR A 48 -17.88 4.22 -16.71
CA TYR A 48 -17.38 3.20 -15.77
C TYR A 48 -17.48 3.63 -14.31
N PHE A 49 -17.46 4.93 -14.04
CA PHE A 49 -17.42 5.50 -12.68
C PHE A 49 -18.34 6.71 -12.61
N ALA A 50 -19.29 6.72 -11.67
CA ALA A 50 -20.28 7.77 -11.55
C ALA A 50 -19.66 9.14 -11.22
N ASN A 51 -18.55 9.15 -10.49
CA ASN A 51 -17.85 10.36 -10.07
C ASN A 51 -16.35 10.09 -9.81
N LYS A 52 -15.61 11.14 -9.47
CA LYS A 52 -14.17 11.05 -9.15
C LYS A 52 -13.90 10.23 -7.87
N GLU A 53 -14.80 10.29 -6.90
CA GLU A 53 -14.68 9.54 -5.65
C GLU A 53 -14.72 8.03 -5.92
N GLU A 54 -15.73 7.56 -6.64
CA GLU A 54 -15.85 6.15 -7.03
C GLU A 54 -14.63 5.66 -7.83
N LEU A 55 -14.14 6.49 -8.76
CA LEU A 55 -12.91 6.18 -9.49
C LEU A 55 -11.70 6.09 -8.57
N THR A 56 -11.57 7.00 -7.60
CA THR A 56 -10.49 7.01 -6.61
C THR A 56 -10.54 5.75 -5.74
N VAL A 57 -11.70 5.40 -5.23
CA VAL A 57 -11.94 4.19 -4.44
C VAL A 57 -11.54 2.94 -5.23
N ALA A 58 -12.02 2.82 -6.47
CA ALA A 58 -11.71 1.67 -7.32
C ALA A 58 -10.19 1.55 -7.63
N ALA A 59 -9.51 2.68 -7.87
CA ALA A 59 -8.08 2.71 -8.10
C ALA A 59 -7.29 2.28 -6.86
N LEU A 60 -7.68 2.75 -5.67
CA LEU A 60 -7.05 2.37 -4.40
C LEU A 60 -7.32 0.90 -4.03
N GLN A 61 -8.53 0.40 -4.24
CA GLN A 61 -8.85 -1.03 -4.03
C GLN A 61 -8.00 -1.93 -4.92
N ARG A 62 -7.81 -1.56 -6.19
CA ARG A 62 -6.94 -2.30 -7.10
C ARG A 62 -5.47 -2.25 -6.66
N ARG A 63 -5.01 -1.10 -6.18
CA ARG A 63 -3.67 -0.94 -5.60
C ARG A 63 -3.50 -1.83 -4.37
N ASP A 64 -4.48 -1.89 -3.50
CA ASP A 64 -4.48 -2.73 -2.30
C ASP A 64 -4.22 -4.19 -2.65
N VAL A 65 -5.00 -4.74 -3.57
CA VAL A 65 -4.82 -6.13 -4.01
C VAL A 65 -3.41 -6.39 -4.55
N ARG A 66 -2.89 -5.49 -5.40
CA ARG A 66 -1.56 -5.65 -5.99
C ARG A 66 -0.44 -5.50 -4.97
N TRP A 67 -0.54 -4.50 -4.09
CA TRP A 67 0.46 -4.25 -3.07
C TRP A 67 0.50 -5.37 -2.03
N MET A 68 -0.66 -5.82 -1.53
CA MET A 68 -0.73 -6.92 -0.58
C MET A 68 -0.20 -8.22 -1.18
N HIS A 69 -0.54 -8.51 -2.43
CA HIS A 69 0.00 -9.69 -3.12
C HIS A 69 1.52 -9.62 -3.25
N TRP A 70 2.06 -8.49 -3.72
CA TRP A 70 3.50 -8.28 -3.84
C TRP A 70 4.20 -8.42 -2.49
N TYR A 71 3.69 -7.74 -1.45
CA TYR A 71 4.31 -7.72 -0.14
C TYR A 71 4.33 -9.10 0.51
N ARG A 72 3.18 -9.79 0.54
CA ARG A 72 3.09 -11.17 1.06
C ARG A 72 4.01 -12.10 0.30
N SER A 73 3.95 -12.10 -1.04
CA SER A 73 4.79 -12.97 -1.87
C SER A 73 6.28 -12.76 -1.63
N ALA A 74 6.74 -11.52 -1.38
CA ALA A 74 8.13 -11.23 -1.08
C ALA A 74 8.52 -11.63 0.34
N VAL A 75 7.65 -11.40 1.32
CA VAL A 75 7.89 -11.78 2.73
C VAL A 75 7.94 -13.29 2.89
N ASP A 76 7.03 -14.01 2.23
CA ASP A 76 6.90 -15.46 2.32
C ASP A 76 8.05 -16.25 1.67
N GLN A 77 9.00 -15.56 1.00
CA GLN A 77 10.23 -16.20 0.51
C GLN A 77 11.16 -16.66 1.63
N ALA A 78 11.04 -16.10 2.82
CA ALA A 78 11.82 -16.55 3.98
C ALA A 78 11.31 -17.90 4.51
N GLU A 79 12.24 -18.77 4.92
CA GLU A 79 11.94 -20.17 5.24
C GLU A 79 11.20 -20.32 6.58
N THR A 80 11.70 -19.64 7.62
CA THR A 80 11.15 -19.79 8.98
C THR A 80 10.16 -18.68 9.31
N PRO A 81 9.20 -18.90 10.22
CA PRO A 81 8.28 -17.85 10.68
C PRO A 81 9.03 -16.65 11.27
N ALA A 82 10.11 -16.85 12.03
CA ALA A 82 10.93 -15.77 12.57
C ALA A 82 11.56 -14.94 11.46
N ASP A 83 12.13 -15.60 10.43
CA ASP A 83 12.72 -14.90 9.28
C ASP A 83 11.69 -14.14 8.48
N ARG A 84 10.46 -14.66 8.34
CA ARG A 84 9.35 -13.94 7.68
C ARG A 84 8.99 -12.65 8.43
N LEU A 85 8.91 -12.70 9.76
CA LEU A 85 8.66 -11.50 10.58
C LEU A 85 9.75 -10.44 10.41
N LEU A 86 11.01 -10.85 10.29
CA LEU A 86 12.12 -9.92 10.00
C LEU A 86 12.12 -9.46 8.54
N ASN A 87 11.72 -10.34 7.63
CA ASN A 87 11.64 -10.04 6.18
C ASN A 87 10.59 -8.98 5.85
N LEU A 88 9.58 -8.77 6.71
CA LEU A 88 8.66 -7.62 6.62
C LEU A 88 9.44 -6.31 6.37
N PHE A 89 10.52 -6.09 7.10
CA PHE A 89 11.31 -4.87 7.02
C PHE A 89 12.34 -4.89 5.88
N THR A 90 12.91 -6.06 5.58
CA THR A 90 13.82 -6.22 4.42
C THR A 90 13.13 -5.89 3.11
N VAL A 91 11.89 -6.36 2.93
CA VAL A 91 11.06 -6.04 1.76
C VAL A 91 10.76 -4.54 1.69
N LEU A 92 10.44 -3.90 2.82
CA LEU A 92 10.24 -2.46 2.89
C LEU A 92 11.50 -1.67 2.49
N LYS A 93 12.67 -2.10 2.95
CA LYS A 93 13.95 -1.47 2.58
C LYS A 93 14.16 -1.46 1.07
N GLY A 94 13.91 -2.57 0.39
CA GLY A 94 13.94 -2.66 -1.06
C GLY A 94 12.94 -1.71 -1.72
N TRP A 95 11.72 -1.62 -1.17
CA TRP A 95 10.71 -0.71 -1.66
C TRP A 95 11.08 0.77 -1.47
N PHE A 96 11.67 1.16 -0.32
CA PHE A 96 12.13 2.54 -0.09
C PHE A 96 13.19 2.98 -1.10
N ALA A 97 14.02 2.05 -1.56
CA ALA A 97 15.05 2.32 -2.56
C ALA A 97 14.51 2.34 -4.01
N SER A 98 13.25 1.96 -4.23
CA SER A 98 12.67 1.87 -5.56
C SER A 98 12.40 3.27 -6.16
N GLU A 99 12.55 3.38 -7.48
CA GLU A 99 12.21 4.59 -8.19
C GLU A 99 10.72 4.93 -8.01
N GLY A 100 10.44 6.19 -7.67
CA GLY A 100 9.07 6.66 -7.47
C GLY A 100 8.45 6.29 -6.13
N PHE A 101 9.23 5.82 -5.14
CA PHE A 101 8.74 5.64 -3.77
C PHE A 101 8.17 6.95 -3.20
N ARG A 102 6.95 6.90 -2.72
CA ARG A 102 6.23 8.03 -2.10
C ARG A 102 5.42 7.60 -0.87
N GLY A 103 5.95 6.63 -0.14
CA GLY A 103 5.30 6.14 1.08
C GLY A 103 4.07 5.28 0.82
N CYS A 104 3.27 5.13 1.86
CA CYS A 104 2.02 4.38 1.79
C CYS A 104 0.91 5.23 1.17
N ALA A 105 0.37 4.80 0.02
CA ALA A 105 -0.74 5.49 -0.64
C ALA A 105 -1.95 5.66 0.27
N PHE A 106 -2.22 4.71 1.15
CA PHE A 106 -3.37 4.71 2.05
C PHE A 106 -3.21 5.68 3.22
N ILE A 107 -1.99 5.81 3.77
CA ILE A 107 -1.69 6.86 4.76
C ILE A 107 -1.81 8.25 4.10
N ASN A 108 -1.23 8.40 2.90
CA ASN A 108 -1.25 9.68 2.20
C ASN A 108 -2.68 10.13 1.88
N THR A 109 -3.51 9.25 1.32
CA THR A 109 -4.90 9.58 0.98
C THR A 109 -5.78 9.78 2.21
N SER A 110 -5.53 9.08 3.33
CA SER A 110 -6.21 9.33 4.59
C SER A 110 -5.94 10.73 5.15
N GLY A 111 -4.76 11.29 4.89
CA GLY A 111 -4.41 12.64 5.28
C GLY A 111 -5.15 13.74 4.48
N GLU A 112 -5.70 13.38 3.31
CA GLU A 112 -6.48 14.27 2.47
C GLU A 112 -8.00 14.23 2.76
N THR A 113 -8.46 13.28 3.58
CA THR A 113 -9.88 13.07 3.90
C THR A 113 -10.13 13.33 5.38
N GLY A 114 -10.95 14.33 5.69
CA GLY A 114 -11.27 14.73 7.08
C GLY A 114 -12.35 13.85 7.74
N ASP A 115 -13.27 13.29 6.94
CA ASP A 115 -14.38 12.48 7.45
C ASP A 115 -13.93 11.01 7.63
N PRO A 116 -14.05 10.44 8.86
CA PRO A 116 -13.79 9.03 9.09
C PRO A 116 -14.66 8.08 8.27
N GLN A 117 -15.83 8.52 7.81
CA GLN A 117 -16.77 7.73 7.00
C GLN A 117 -16.55 7.92 5.48
N ASP A 118 -15.61 8.76 5.08
CA ASP A 118 -15.25 8.94 3.67
C ASP A 118 -14.90 7.59 3.01
N PRO A 119 -15.47 7.24 1.85
CA PRO A 119 -15.22 5.96 1.18
C PRO A 119 -13.74 5.68 0.90
N VAL A 120 -12.95 6.72 0.60
CA VAL A 120 -11.48 6.59 0.41
C VAL A 120 -10.81 6.19 1.72
N ARG A 121 -11.24 6.79 2.84
CA ARG A 121 -10.70 6.46 4.16
C ARG A 121 -11.09 5.04 4.60
N GLN A 122 -12.27 4.55 4.21
CA GLN A 122 -12.63 3.15 4.45
C GLN A 122 -11.71 2.19 3.70
N VAL A 123 -11.36 2.46 2.43
CA VAL A 123 -10.37 1.65 1.70
C VAL A 123 -9.02 1.63 2.42
N ALA A 124 -8.58 2.77 2.94
CA ALA A 124 -7.33 2.85 3.69
C ALA A 124 -7.38 2.03 4.99
N LYS A 125 -8.50 2.08 5.70
CA LYS A 125 -8.75 1.25 6.91
C LYS A 125 -8.72 -0.23 6.57
N ASP A 126 -9.40 -0.64 5.51
CA ASP A 126 -9.47 -2.04 5.07
C ASP A 126 -8.07 -2.57 4.69
N HIS A 127 -7.27 -1.75 4.00
CA HIS A 127 -5.88 -2.08 3.71
C HIS A 127 -5.06 -2.31 4.98
N LYS A 128 -5.18 -1.42 5.97
CA LYS A 128 -4.46 -1.57 7.23
C LYS A 128 -4.92 -2.78 8.03
N GLN A 129 -6.20 -3.10 7.98
CA GLN A 129 -6.72 -4.31 8.61
C GLN A 129 -6.14 -5.57 7.95
N LYS A 130 -6.12 -5.66 6.61
CA LYS A 130 -5.52 -6.79 5.89
C LYS A 130 -4.03 -6.96 6.20
N LEU A 131 -3.28 -5.85 6.31
CA LEU A 131 -1.88 -5.90 6.69
C LEU A 131 -1.71 -6.39 8.13
N LEU A 132 -2.53 -5.91 9.06
CA LEU A 132 -2.54 -6.36 10.45
C LEU A 132 -2.88 -7.86 10.55
N ASP A 133 -3.88 -8.32 9.81
CA ASP A 133 -4.30 -9.72 9.79
C ASP A 133 -3.15 -10.62 9.28
N TYR A 134 -2.46 -10.20 8.23
CA TYR A 134 -1.30 -10.93 7.72
C TYR A 134 -0.14 -10.99 8.74
N VAL A 135 0.18 -9.87 9.38
CA VAL A 135 1.22 -9.85 10.42
C VAL A 135 0.80 -10.73 11.62
N TYR A 136 -0.48 -10.74 11.97
CA TYR A 136 -1.02 -11.61 13.01
C TYR A 136 -0.89 -13.10 12.65
N GLU A 137 -1.17 -13.49 11.39
CA GLU A 137 -0.92 -14.84 10.88
C GLU A 137 0.55 -15.26 11.14
N LEU A 138 1.52 -14.41 10.74
CA LEU A 138 2.94 -14.67 10.95
C LEU A 138 3.34 -14.75 12.43
N CYS A 139 2.79 -13.88 13.29
CA CYS A 139 3.05 -13.94 14.74
C CYS A 139 2.52 -15.23 15.37
N THR A 140 1.38 -15.71 14.89
CA THR A 140 0.78 -16.97 15.33
C THR A 140 1.63 -18.16 14.88
N GLU A 141 2.07 -18.19 13.62
CA GLU A 141 2.96 -19.23 13.09
C GLU A 141 4.31 -19.26 13.84
N HIS A 142 4.80 -18.10 14.26
CA HIS A 142 6.02 -17.98 15.07
C HIS A 142 5.84 -18.55 16.49
N GLY A 143 4.62 -18.65 16.97
CA GLY A 143 4.32 -19.11 18.32
C GLY A 143 4.50 -18.03 19.40
N ALA A 144 4.28 -16.77 19.05
CA ALA A 144 4.33 -15.66 20.01
C ALA A 144 3.35 -15.86 21.16
N GLU A 145 3.70 -15.46 22.39
CA GLU A 145 2.87 -15.57 23.58
C GLU A 145 1.57 -14.75 23.44
N ASP A 146 1.66 -13.53 22.91
CA ASP A 146 0.52 -12.68 22.53
C ASP A 146 0.66 -12.23 21.08
N PRO A 147 0.19 -13.05 20.11
CA PRO A 147 0.32 -12.74 18.70
C PRO A 147 -0.43 -11.46 18.29
N GLN A 148 -1.53 -11.15 18.98
CA GLN A 148 -2.35 -9.97 18.67
C GLN A 148 -1.63 -8.68 19.09
N LEU A 149 -1.01 -8.65 20.25
CA LEU A 149 -0.24 -7.50 20.71
C LEU A 149 0.98 -7.31 19.84
N LEU A 150 1.74 -8.39 19.58
CA LEU A 150 2.93 -8.35 18.75
C LEU A 150 2.63 -7.84 17.33
N ALA A 151 1.55 -8.32 16.71
CA ALA A 151 1.15 -7.86 15.38
C ALA A 151 0.85 -6.35 15.34
N LYS A 152 0.18 -5.81 16.36
CA LYS A 152 -0.08 -4.37 16.47
C LYS A 152 1.21 -3.57 16.63
N GLN A 153 2.17 -4.06 17.42
CA GLN A 153 3.47 -3.43 17.61
C GLN A 153 4.27 -3.43 16.30
N LEU A 154 4.30 -4.55 15.58
CA LEU A 154 4.99 -4.65 14.30
C LEU A 154 4.33 -3.77 13.23
N LEU A 155 2.99 -3.64 13.21
CA LEU A 155 2.31 -2.71 12.30
C LEU A 155 2.72 -1.26 12.57
N ILE A 156 2.87 -0.85 13.83
CA ILE A 156 3.35 0.49 14.20
C ILE A 156 4.77 0.70 13.68
N LEU A 157 5.66 -0.30 13.81
CA LEU A 157 7.03 -0.23 13.28
C LEU A 157 7.05 -0.13 11.76
N ILE A 158 6.21 -0.91 11.06
CA ILE A 158 6.06 -0.87 9.59
C ILE A 158 5.64 0.53 9.15
N ASP A 159 4.57 1.07 9.73
CA ASP A 159 4.03 2.39 9.35
C ASP A 159 4.98 3.53 9.74
N GLY A 160 5.65 3.41 10.88
CA GLY A 160 6.69 4.34 11.30
C GLY A 160 7.86 4.36 10.33
N ALA A 161 8.38 3.19 9.94
CA ALA A 161 9.49 3.08 8.98
C ALA A 161 9.12 3.69 7.60
N ILE A 162 7.92 3.40 7.09
CA ILE A 162 7.42 3.98 5.84
C ILE A 162 7.35 5.50 5.92
N THR A 163 6.84 6.03 7.04
CA THR A 163 6.66 7.47 7.23
C THR A 163 8.01 8.18 7.36
N VAL A 164 8.94 7.64 8.13
CA VAL A 164 10.29 8.20 8.28
C VAL A 164 11.03 8.17 6.95
N ALA A 165 10.98 7.07 6.22
CA ALA A 165 11.61 6.97 4.90
C ALA A 165 11.03 8.00 3.91
N LEU A 166 9.71 8.22 3.94
CA LEU A 166 9.05 9.20 3.05
C LEU A 166 9.41 10.64 3.42
N VAL A 167 9.29 11.00 4.71
CA VAL A 167 9.34 12.40 5.15
C VAL A 167 10.76 12.90 5.32
N MET A 168 11.64 12.04 5.84
CA MET A 168 13.04 12.39 6.12
C MET A 168 14.01 11.94 5.01
N GLY A 169 13.56 11.12 4.04
CA GLY A 169 14.43 10.51 3.04
C GLY A 169 15.40 9.46 3.64
N ASP A 170 15.15 9.01 4.86
CA ASP A 170 16.01 8.06 5.57
C ASP A 170 15.56 6.62 5.32
N HIS A 171 16.19 5.97 4.35
CA HIS A 171 15.90 4.58 4.01
C HIS A 171 16.42 3.58 5.07
N SER A 172 17.27 4.01 6.02
CA SER A 172 17.72 3.18 7.14
C SER A 172 16.60 2.93 8.17
N ALA A 173 15.46 3.63 8.04
CA ALA A 173 14.29 3.44 8.89
C ALA A 173 13.81 1.98 8.90
N ALA A 174 13.94 1.26 7.78
CA ALA A 174 13.61 -0.17 7.72
C ALA A 174 14.55 -1.02 8.58
N ASP A 175 15.86 -0.75 8.54
CA ASP A 175 16.85 -1.47 9.35
C ASP A 175 16.65 -1.19 10.84
N ASN A 176 16.36 0.05 11.20
CA ASN A 176 16.06 0.44 12.57
C ASN A 176 14.78 -0.25 13.10
N ALA A 177 13.72 -0.27 12.29
CA ALA A 177 12.49 -0.98 12.64
C ALA A 177 12.71 -2.49 12.77
N GLN A 178 13.52 -3.10 11.89
CA GLN A 178 13.88 -4.51 12.00
C GLN A 178 14.68 -4.80 13.29
N CYS A 179 15.61 -3.92 13.66
CA CYS A 179 16.35 -4.04 14.92
C CYS A 179 15.42 -4.00 16.14
N MET A 180 14.39 -3.15 16.11
CA MET A 180 13.37 -3.12 17.16
C MET A 180 12.50 -4.39 17.15
N ALA A 181 12.12 -4.87 15.96
CA ALA A 181 11.38 -6.12 15.81
C ALA A 181 12.15 -7.32 16.39
N ARG A 182 13.47 -7.42 16.17
CA ARG A 182 14.31 -8.46 16.78
C ARG A 182 14.16 -8.49 18.31
N LYS A 183 14.17 -7.31 18.94
CA LYS A 183 14.02 -7.22 20.41
C LYS A 183 12.64 -7.66 20.87
N LEU A 184 11.58 -7.40 20.08
CA LEU A 184 10.22 -7.85 20.37
C LEU A 184 10.07 -9.37 20.18
N LEU A 185 10.91 -9.99 19.38
CA LEU A 185 10.93 -11.42 19.07
C LEU A 185 11.94 -12.21 19.93
N ASP A 186 12.67 -11.54 20.85
CA ASP A 186 13.74 -12.12 21.65
C ASP A 186 14.85 -12.79 20.80
N LEU A 187 15.24 -12.17 19.66
CA LEU A 187 16.21 -12.66 18.68
C LEU A 187 17.49 -11.83 18.64
#